data_f3017cd804b3b9afc4653333dd20c06d
#
_entry.id   f3017cd804b3b9afc4653333dd20c06d
#
_cell.length_a   1.000
_cell.length_b   1.000
_cell.length_c   1.000
_cell.angle_alpha   90.00
_cell.angle_beta   90.00
_cell.angle_gamma   90.00
#
_symmetry.space_group_name_H-M   'P 1'
#
loop_
_entity.id
_entity.type
_entity.pdbx_description
1 polymer ?
#
loop_
_entity_poly.entity_id
_entity_poly.type
_entity_poly.pdbx_seq_one_letter_code
_entity_poly.pdbx_strand_id
1 'polypeptide(L)'
;MHRYRSHTCGALRDSHIDQTVRLSGWCHRIRDHGGVLFIDLRDHYGLTQCVADPDSPAFKDAEKLRAEWVVRIDGKVRRRPAGTENPELPTGAVELYISEIEVLGPSGELPLPVFGEQEYPEDIRLKYRFLDLRREKLHQNIMTRGAIVDSMRKRMKEQGFFEFQTPILTASSPEGARDFLVPSRIHPGKFYALPQAPQQYKQLLMMSGFDRYFQIAPCFRDEDPRADRLPGEFYQLDVEMSFVEQDDVFAAMEPVISGVFEDFAKGKPVTKTWPRIPFAEALRKYGSDKPDLRNPIVMQDVSEHFRGSGFKVFARMLEDSKNQVWAIPGTGGGSRAFCDRMNSWAQGEGQPGLGYIMWREGGEGAGPLANNIGPDRTAAIRAQLGLKEGDAAFFVAGDPDKFWKFAGLARTKLGEELNLIDKDRFELAWIVDFPMYEYNEEDKKVDFSHNPFSMPQGGLEALQTQDPLAIKAFQYDITCNGYEIASGGIRNHRPEAMVKAFEIAGYGEKDVVERFGGMYRAFQYGAPPHGGMAAGVDRIVMLLCGTTNLREISLFPMNQRAEDLLMGAPSEVTPKQLRELHIRLNLPDKA
;
A
#
# COMPACT_ATOMS: atom_id res chain seq x y z
N MET A 1 37.96 -8.12 26.90
CA MET A 1 36.90 -7.26 26.33
C MET A 1 37.04 -7.25 24.80
N HIS A 2 35.92 -7.31 24.05
CA HIS A 2 35.98 -7.25 22.58
C HIS A 2 36.60 -5.92 22.13
N ARG A 3 37.32 -5.91 20.96
CA ARG A 3 38.04 -4.72 20.47
C ARG A 3 37.14 -3.49 20.31
N TYR A 4 35.91 -3.64 19.85
CA TYR A 4 35.03 -2.51 19.53
C TYR A 4 33.96 -2.25 20.57
N ARG A 5 33.37 -3.27 21.21
CA ARG A 5 32.32 -3.05 22.21
C ARG A 5 32.15 -4.24 23.15
N SER A 6 31.85 -3.97 24.41
CA SER A 6 31.38 -4.95 25.39
C SER A 6 29.85 -4.98 25.51
N HIS A 7 29.21 -3.83 25.26
CA HIS A 7 27.77 -3.62 25.33
C HIS A 7 27.30 -2.79 24.13
N THR A 8 26.03 -2.86 23.80
CA THR A 8 25.40 -1.93 22.85
C THR A 8 25.03 -0.62 23.54
N CYS A 9 24.83 0.45 22.78
CA CYS A 9 24.46 1.76 23.33
C CYS A 9 23.05 1.76 23.97
N GLY A 10 22.22 0.77 23.70
CA GLY A 10 20.90 0.61 24.31
C GLY A 10 20.88 -0.30 25.53
N ALA A 11 21.99 -0.94 25.89
CA ALA A 11 21.99 -2.05 26.87
C ALA A 11 22.18 -1.63 28.32
N LEU A 12 22.76 -0.46 28.59
CA LEU A 12 23.15 -0.07 29.94
C LEU A 12 21.96 0.18 30.86
N ARG A 13 22.07 -0.32 32.09
CA ARG A 13 21.07 -0.22 33.17
C ARG A 13 21.78 -0.02 34.51
N ASP A 14 21.01 0.22 35.57
CA ASP A 14 21.51 0.33 36.95
C ASP A 14 22.40 -0.83 37.36
N SER A 15 22.17 -2.05 36.87
CA SER A 15 23.00 -3.23 37.13
C SER A 15 24.43 -3.16 36.62
N HIS A 16 24.71 -2.19 35.72
CA HIS A 16 26.06 -1.96 35.17
C HIS A 16 26.83 -0.85 35.89
N ILE A 17 26.23 -0.20 36.91
CA ILE A 17 26.91 0.86 37.67
C ILE A 17 28.21 0.31 38.25
N ASP A 18 29.24 1.13 38.25
CA ASP A 18 30.64 0.84 38.65
C ASP A 18 31.40 -0.11 37.70
N GLN A 19 30.80 -0.68 36.70
CA GLN A 19 31.48 -1.46 35.67
C GLN A 19 32.20 -0.56 34.65
N THR A 20 33.38 -1.00 34.22
CA THR A 20 34.07 -0.41 33.06
C THR A 20 33.57 -1.13 31.82
N VAL A 21 32.99 -0.37 30.90
CA VAL A 21 32.40 -0.86 29.66
C VAL A 21 32.99 -0.17 28.44
N ARG A 22 32.83 -0.79 27.29
CA ARG A 22 33.24 -0.28 25.98
C ARG A 22 32.03 -0.19 25.08
N LEU A 23 31.74 0.99 24.56
CA LEU A 23 30.69 1.25 23.58
C LEU A 23 31.30 1.71 22.26
N SER A 24 30.66 1.39 21.15
CA SER A 24 30.98 1.95 19.83
C SER A 24 29.72 2.39 19.14
N GLY A 25 29.77 3.55 18.48
CA GLY A 25 28.63 4.15 17.81
C GLY A 25 28.96 5.49 17.16
N TRP A 26 27.91 6.16 16.77
CA TRP A 26 27.96 7.50 16.19
C TRP A 26 27.72 8.56 17.25
N CYS A 27 28.50 9.66 17.23
CA CYS A 27 28.23 10.84 18.05
C CYS A 27 26.96 11.53 17.53
N HIS A 28 25.81 11.20 18.12
CA HIS A 28 24.51 11.67 17.67
C HIS A 28 24.31 13.16 17.99
N ARG A 29 24.62 13.54 19.22
CA ARG A 29 24.55 14.93 19.72
C ARG A 29 25.68 15.20 20.68
N ILE A 30 26.30 16.37 20.55
CA ILE A 30 27.35 16.83 21.46
C ILE A 30 26.91 18.16 22.06
N ARG A 31 27.00 18.29 23.39
CA ARG A 31 26.61 19.49 24.14
C ARG A 31 27.73 19.85 25.10
N ASP A 32 28.01 21.13 25.19
CA ASP A 32 28.92 21.71 26.20
C ASP A 32 28.09 22.49 27.22
N HIS A 33 28.18 22.15 28.48
CA HIS A 33 27.54 22.82 29.58
C HIS A 33 28.60 23.25 30.60
N GLY A 34 29.18 24.41 30.39
CA GLY A 34 30.14 25.01 31.32
C GLY A 34 31.45 24.22 31.45
N GLY A 35 31.91 23.63 30.34
CA GLY A 35 33.14 22.85 30.28
C GLY A 35 32.94 21.34 30.57
N VAL A 36 31.72 20.90 30.75
CA VAL A 36 31.37 19.46 30.78
C VAL A 36 30.75 19.07 29.44
N LEU A 37 31.34 18.10 28.78
CA LEU A 37 30.90 17.61 27.48
C LEU A 37 29.97 16.41 27.66
N PHE A 38 28.80 16.51 27.06
CA PHE A 38 27.81 15.43 26.97
C PHE A 38 27.73 14.94 25.54
N ILE A 39 28.01 13.66 25.32
CA ILE A 39 28.01 12.99 24.02
C ILE A 39 26.95 11.94 24.06
N ASP A 40 25.89 12.12 23.29
CA ASP A 40 24.88 11.07 23.06
C ASP A 40 25.45 10.11 22.01
N LEU A 41 25.92 8.94 22.45
CA LEU A 41 26.46 7.90 21.57
C LEU A 41 25.34 6.96 21.14
N ARG A 42 25.13 6.82 19.84
CA ARG A 42 24.06 6.00 19.25
C ARG A 42 24.61 4.84 18.46
N ASP A 43 23.98 3.69 18.59
CA ASP A 43 24.11 2.56 17.68
C ASP A 43 22.73 2.07 17.20
N HIS A 44 22.67 0.91 16.56
CA HIS A 44 21.41 0.30 16.11
C HIS A 44 20.42 0.04 17.26
N TYR A 45 20.92 -0.23 18.47
CA TYR A 45 20.13 -0.71 19.61
C TYR A 45 19.66 0.40 20.54
N GLY A 46 20.17 1.62 20.38
CA GLY A 46 19.78 2.74 21.21
C GLY A 46 20.87 3.79 21.42
N LEU A 47 20.73 4.52 22.52
CA LEU A 47 21.53 5.68 22.83
C LEU A 47 21.98 5.64 24.29
N THR A 48 23.26 5.98 24.56
CA THR A 48 23.81 6.20 25.89
C THR A 48 24.44 7.58 25.97
N GLN A 49 24.14 8.35 27.02
CA GLN A 49 24.85 9.57 27.33
C GLN A 49 26.25 9.24 27.87
N CYS A 50 27.28 9.78 27.23
CA CYS A 50 28.66 9.72 27.68
C CYS A 50 29.09 11.12 28.13
N VAL A 51 29.87 11.19 29.22
CA VAL A 51 30.24 12.44 29.86
C VAL A 51 31.76 12.53 30.01
N ALA A 52 32.30 13.67 29.61
CA ALA A 52 33.70 14.06 29.89
C ALA A 52 33.71 15.44 30.53
N ASP A 53 34.35 15.56 31.68
CA ASP A 53 34.70 16.80 32.35
C ASP A 53 36.21 17.03 32.28
N PRO A 54 36.73 18.18 32.71
CA PRO A 54 38.16 18.47 32.68
C PRO A 54 39.07 17.47 33.43
N ASP A 55 38.49 16.70 34.36
CA ASP A 55 39.21 15.65 35.09
C ASP A 55 39.22 14.32 34.34
N SER A 56 38.43 14.18 33.28
CA SER A 56 38.44 13.01 32.43
C SER A 56 39.76 12.89 31.64
N PRO A 57 40.43 11.72 31.65
CA PRO A 57 41.67 11.52 30.88
C PRO A 57 41.51 11.78 29.38
N ALA A 58 40.33 11.58 28.84
CA ALA A 58 40.02 11.75 27.43
C ALA A 58 39.34 13.08 27.07
N PHE A 59 39.30 14.06 27.97
CA PHE A 59 38.60 15.33 27.76
C PHE A 59 39.06 16.06 26.49
N LYS A 60 40.37 16.16 26.26
CA LYS A 60 40.93 16.79 25.06
C LYS A 60 40.58 16.10 23.77
N ASP A 61 40.33 14.80 23.81
CA ASP A 61 39.88 14.04 22.62
C ASP A 61 38.36 14.18 22.44
N ALA A 62 37.60 14.28 23.52
CA ALA A 62 36.17 14.58 23.49
C ALA A 62 35.86 15.94 22.86
N GLU A 63 36.67 16.99 23.10
CA GLU A 63 36.53 18.32 22.51
C GLU A 63 36.65 18.33 20.96
N LYS A 64 37.37 17.36 20.40
CA LYS A 64 37.61 17.25 18.96
C LYS A 64 36.43 16.58 18.21
N LEU A 65 35.58 15.85 18.91
CA LEU A 65 34.52 15.09 18.32
C LEU A 65 33.49 15.99 17.61
N ARG A 66 32.92 15.47 16.55
CA ARG A 66 31.86 16.12 15.76
C ARG A 66 30.70 15.16 15.55
N ALA A 67 29.55 15.73 15.21
CA ALA A 67 28.34 14.95 14.90
C ALA A 67 28.61 13.87 13.84
N GLU A 68 28.04 12.70 14.07
CA GLU A 68 28.14 11.53 13.20
C GLU A 68 29.56 10.95 13.02
N TRP A 69 30.54 11.37 13.83
CA TRP A 69 31.78 10.62 13.92
C TRP A 69 31.53 9.26 14.57
N VAL A 70 32.14 8.22 14.05
CA VAL A 70 32.11 6.88 14.63
C VAL A 70 33.27 6.77 15.62
N VAL A 71 32.94 6.46 16.85
CA VAL A 71 33.92 6.37 17.93
C VAL A 71 33.73 5.09 18.76
N ARG A 72 34.83 4.66 19.38
CA ARG A 72 34.84 3.76 20.52
C ARG A 72 35.09 4.56 21.78
N ILE A 73 34.25 4.37 22.78
CA ILE A 73 34.37 5.02 24.09
C ILE A 73 34.49 3.96 25.17
N ASP A 74 35.55 4.02 25.98
CA ASP A 74 35.70 3.26 27.19
C ASP A 74 35.40 4.16 28.38
N GLY A 75 34.75 3.63 29.39
CA GLY A 75 34.43 4.42 30.57
C GLY A 75 33.75 3.62 31.66
N LYS A 76 33.55 4.29 32.79
CA LYS A 76 32.86 3.75 33.95
C LYS A 76 31.40 4.16 33.93
N VAL A 77 30.51 3.18 34.06
CA VAL A 77 29.06 3.44 34.18
C VAL A 77 28.77 4.05 35.55
N ARG A 78 28.05 5.14 35.58
CA ARG A 78 27.60 5.78 36.83
C ARG A 78 26.11 6.17 36.71
N ARG A 79 25.47 6.36 37.85
CA ARG A 79 24.12 6.92 37.89
C ARG A 79 24.17 8.40 37.45
N ARG A 80 23.18 8.84 36.70
CA ARG A 80 23.02 10.27 36.41
C ARG A 80 22.75 11.05 37.70
N PRO A 81 23.20 12.30 37.81
CA PRO A 81 22.84 13.17 38.94
C PRO A 81 21.29 13.21 39.10
N ALA A 82 20.85 13.27 40.35
CA ALA A 82 19.42 13.36 40.66
C ALA A 82 18.72 14.52 39.92
N GLY A 83 17.61 14.25 39.26
CA GLY A 83 16.88 15.25 38.47
C GLY A 83 17.36 15.43 37.02
N THR A 84 18.39 14.66 36.59
CA THR A 84 18.88 14.65 35.21
C THR A 84 18.60 13.36 34.47
N GLU A 85 17.87 12.44 35.09
CA GLU A 85 17.44 11.19 34.47
C GLU A 85 16.51 11.48 33.28
N ASN A 86 16.62 10.65 32.24
CA ASN A 86 15.74 10.73 31.08
C ASN A 86 14.85 9.49 31.00
N PRO A 87 13.57 9.56 31.42
CA PRO A 87 12.66 8.42 31.42
C PRO A 87 12.28 7.94 30.01
N GLU A 88 12.51 8.72 28.97
CA GLU A 88 12.22 8.35 27.58
C GLU A 88 13.29 7.37 27.01
N LEU A 89 14.45 7.30 27.64
CA LEU A 89 15.53 6.39 27.21
C LEU A 89 15.65 5.19 28.15
N PRO A 90 15.72 3.97 27.63
CA PRO A 90 16.00 2.77 28.45
C PRO A 90 17.29 2.87 29.27
N THR A 91 18.27 3.65 28.79
CA THR A 91 19.56 3.91 29.46
C THR A 91 19.54 5.19 30.30
N GLY A 92 18.40 5.86 30.38
CA GLY A 92 18.30 7.24 30.88
C GLY A 92 18.58 7.44 32.37
N ALA A 93 18.64 6.36 33.18
CA ALA A 93 19.05 6.42 34.58
C ALA A 93 20.57 6.47 34.79
N VAL A 94 21.35 6.06 33.78
CA VAL A 94 22.80 5.94 33.83
C VAL A 94 23.48 6.75 32.76
N GLU A 95 24.78 6.98 32.94
CA GLU A 95 25.68 7.61 31.97
C GLU A 95 27.06 6.94 32.01
N LEU A 96 27.81 7.08 30.92
CA LEU A 96 29.18 6.59 30.83
C LEU A 96 30.17 7.72 31.08
N TYR A 97 30.94 7.66 32.18
CA TYR A 97 32.06 8.59 32.43
C TYR A 97 33.27 8.15 31.63
N ILE A 98 33.69 9.00 30.68
CA ILE A 98 34.66 8.65 29.64
C ILE A 98 36.09 8.58 30.21
N SER A 99 36.79 7.46 29.95
CA SER A 99 38.21 7.28 30.26
C SER A 99 39.11 7.25 29.02
N GLU A 100 38.61 6.71 27.90
CA GLU A 100 39.35 6.60 26.63
C GLU A 100 38.43 6.79 25.45
N ILE A 101 38.93 7.44 24.38
CA ILE A 101 38.23 7.59 23.09
C ILE A 101 39.16 7.15 21.96
N GLU A 102 38.63 6.34 21.04
CA GLU A 102 39.27 6.05 19.76
C GLU A 102 38.33 6.45 18.62
N VAL A 103 38.78 7.32 17.72
CA VAL A 103 38.04 7.68 16.52
C VAL A 103 38.19 6.57 15.51
N LEU A 104 37.09 5.89 15.19
CA LEU A 104 37.04 4.78 14.22
C LEU A 104 36.76 5.27 12.80
N GLY A 105 36.00 6.35 12.67
CA GLY A 105 35.66 6.95 11.38
C GLY A 105 35.19 8.40 11.54
N PRO A 106 35.99 9.39 11.13
CA PRO A 106 35.57 10.79 11.14
C PRO A 106 34.53 11.02 10.03
N SER A 107 33.60 11.95 10.26
CA SER A 107 32.63 12.42 9.27
C SER A 107 33.06 13.78 8.71
N GLY A 108 32.81 13.99 7.42
CA GLY A 108 32.83 15.32 6.82
C GLY A 108 31.63 16.17 7.21
N GLU A 109 31.47 17.31 6.57
CA GLU A 109 30.27 18.13 6.70
C GLU A 109 29.05 17.37 6.22
N LEU A 110 27.99 17.33 7.03
CA LEU A 110 26.79 16.55 6.74
C LEU A 110 25.90 17.31 5.75
N PRO A 111 25.54 16.69 4.61
CA PRO A 111 24.61 17.29 3.65
C PRO A 111 23.18 17.38 4.19
N LEU A 112 22.86 16.57 5.20
CA LEU A 112 21.64 16.66 6.01
C LEU A 112 21.96 16.23 7.44
N PRO A 113 21.48 16.95 8.47
CA PRO A 113 21.61 16.52 9.86
C PRO A 113 20.80 15.26 10.13
N VAL A 114 21.38 14.36 10.93
CA VAL A 114 20.70 13.14 11.39
C VAL A 114 19.81 13.44 12.60
N PHE A 115 20.24 14.38 13.45
CA PHE A 115 19.50 14.81 14.65
C PHE A 115 18.41 15.83 14.30
N GLY A 116 17.24 15.66 14.92
CA GLY A 116 16.09 16.56 14.78
C GLY A 116 15.05 16.11 13.74
N GLU A 117 13.91 16.80 13.74
CA GLU A 117 12.75 16.49 12.89
C GLU A 117 12.67 17.35 11.63
N GLN A 118 13.72 18.09 11.32
CA GLN A 118 13.73 18.97 10.16
C GLN A 118 13.53 18.18 8.87
N GLU A 119 12.64 18.68 8.02
CA GLU A 119 12.40 18.09 6.70
C GLU A 119 13.44 18.57 5.69
N TYR A 120 13.79 17.67 4.78
CA TYR A 120 14.71 17.93 3.67
C TYR A 120 14.08 17.52 2.35
N PRO A 121 14.48 18.14 1.22
CA PRO A 121 14.05 17.72 -0.10
C PRO A 121 14.33 16.23 -0.34
N GLU A 122 13.40 15.55 -0.97
CA GLU A 122 13.47 14.10 -1.19
C GLU A 122 14.74 13.70 -1.95
N ASP A 123 15.16 14.44 -2.96
CA ASP A 123 16.36 14.13 -3.73
C ASP A 123 17.65 14.11 -2.87
N ILE A 124 17.77 15.00 -1.90
CA ILE A 124 18.89 14.99 -0.94
C ILE A 124 18.80 13.76 -0.03
N ARG A 125 17.63 13.46 0.49
CA ARG A 125 17.38 12.30 1.34
C ARG A 125 17.68 10.98 0.61
N LEU A 126 17.32 10.87 -0.66
CA LEU A 126 17.58 9.69 -1.47
C LEU A 126 19.04 9.56 -1.88
N LYS A 127 19.70 10.67 -2.25
CA LYS A 127 21.13 10.69 -2.59
C LYS A 127 22.01 10.29 -1.41
N TYR A 128 21.65 10.72 -0.21
CA TYR A 128 22.36 10.42 1.04
C TYR A 128 21.52 9.50 1.93
N ARG A 129 20.87 8.51 1.32
CA ARG A 129 19.91 7.61 2.00
C ARG A 129 20.49 6.93 3.23
N PHE A 130 21.79 6.60 3.24
CA PHE A 130 22.48 6.03 4.38
C PHE A 130 22.52 6.98 5.60
N LEU A 131 22.47 8.30 5.42
CA LEU A 131 22.31 9.26 6.51
C LEU A 131 20.84 9.38 6.94
N ASP A 132 19.94 9.44 5.99
CA ASP A 132 18.50 9.52 6.25
C ASP A 132 18.01 8.29 7.03
N LEU A 133 18.52 7.08 6.71
CA LEU A 133 18.25 5.85 7.44
C LEU A 133 18.75 5.84 8.90
N ARG A 134 19.67 6.74 9.29
CA ARG A 134 20.08 6.93 10.68
C ARG A 134 19.07 7.76 11.48
N ARG A 135 18.17 8.50 10.80
CA ARG A 135 17.13 9.32 11.44
C ARG A 135 16.07 8.42 12.06
N GLU A 136 15.66 8.76 13.27
CA GLU A 136 14.85 7.88 14.12
C GLU A 136 13.56 7.40 13.46
N LYS A 137 12.77 8.30 12.89
CA LYS A 137 11.48 7.95 12.25
C LYS A 137 11.65 6.96 11.10
N LEU A 138 12.58 7.22 10.18
CA LEU A 138 12.81 6.34 9.05
C LEU A 138 13.41 5.00 9.49
N HIS A 139 14.38 5.03 10.41
CA HIS A 139 14.96 3.82 11.01
C HIS A 139 13.86 2.95 11.63
N GLN A 140 12.96 3.55 12.42
CA GLN A 140 11.84 2.83 13.04
C GLN A 140 10.88 2.24 12.02
N ASN A 141 10.58 2.95 10.93
CA ASN A 141 9.74 2.43 9.85
C ASN A 141 10.35 1.17 9.22
N ILE A 142 11.65 1.19 8.96
CA ILE A 142 12.37 0.03 8.40
C ILE A 142 12.40 -1.14 9.37
N MET A 143 12.62 -0.89 10.65
CA MET A 143 12.57 -1.94 11.69
C MET A 143 11.16 -2.54 11.78
N THR A 144 10.14 -1.71 11.73
CA THR A 144 8.74 -2.14 11.70
C THR A 144 8.44 -2.99 10.46
N ARG A 145 8.94 -2.60 9.28
CA ARG A 145 8.84 -3.41 8.05
C ARG A 145 9.42 -4.82 8.26
N GLY A 146 10.64 -4.90 8.81
CA GLY A 146 11.28 -6.19 9.08
C GLY A 146 10.46 -7.06 10.03
N ALA A 147 9.93 -6.48 11.09
CA ALA A 147 9.09 -7.18 12.06
C ALA A 147 7.76 -7.65 11.47
N ILE A 148 7.13 -6.83 10.61
CA ILE A 148 5.90 -7.19 9.88
C ILE A 148 6.13 -8.40 8.97
N VAL A 149 7.22 -8.40 8.19
CA VAL A 149 7.57 -9.51 7.30
C VAL A 149 7.83 -10.78 8.09
N ASP A 150 8.51 -10.68 9.23
CA ASP A 150 8.75 -11.82 10.13
C ASP A 150 7.44 -12.38 10.70
N SER A 151 6.53 -11.52 11.14
CA SER A 151 5.18 -11.89 11.59
C SER A 151 4.38 -12.59 10.48
N MET A 152 4.43 -12.11 9.25
CA MET A 152 3.81 -12.76 8.10
C MET A 152 4.34 -14.19 7.91
N ARG A 153 5.67 -14.35 7.88
CA ARG A 153 6.31 -15.67 7.72
C ARG A 153 5.93 -16.64 8.82
N LYS A 154 5.97 -16.19 10.08
CA LYS A 154 5.60 -17.00 11.23
C LYS A 154 4.17 -17.52 11.10
N ARG A 155 3.21 -16.60 10.84
CA ARG A 155 1.80 -16.93 10.71
C ARG A 155 1.50 -17.87 9.54
N MET A 156 2.18 -17.69 8.41
CA MET A 156 2.05 -18.60 7.26
C MET A 156 2.56 -20.00 7.59
N LYS A 157 3.72 -20.13 8.24
CA LYS A 157 4.27 -21.43 8.65
C LYS A 157 3.39 -22.13 9.69
N GLU A 158 2.81 -21.41 10.62
CA GLU A 158 1.84 -21.92 11.60
C GLU A 158 0.57 -22.49 10.95
N GLN A 159 0.21 -21.98 9.76
CA GLN A 159 -0.88 -22.49 8.93
C GLN A 159 -0.47 -23.67 8.02
N GLY A 160 0.75 -24.16 8.13
CA GLY A 160 1.27 -25.28 7.35
C GLY A 160 1.72 -24.92 5.93
N PHE A 161 1.98 -23.66 5.64
CA PHE A 161 2.54 -23.24 4.36
C PHE A 161 4.06 -23.44 4.34
N PHE A 162 4.57 -23.78 3.15
CA PHE A 162 5.99 -23.87 2.85
C PHE A 162 6.45 -22.66 2.07
N GLU A 163 7.60 -22.09 2.46
CA GLU A 163 8.21 -20.97 1.75
C GLU A 163 9.11 -21.47 0.62
N PHE A 164 8.76 -21.13 -0.62
CA PHE A 164 9.53 -21.46 -1.81
C PHE A 164 9.87 -20.19 -2.59
N GLN A 165 10.98 -20.25 -3.32
CA GLN A 165 11.40 -19.20 -4.23
C GLN A 165 11.12 -19.62 -5.67
N THR A 166 10.72 -18.65 -6.49
CA THR A 166 10.49 -18.84 -7.92
C THR A 166 11.48 -18.02 -8.74
N PRO A 167 11.73 -18.37 -10.02
CA PRO A 167 12.72 -17.69 -10.85
C PRO A 167 12.48 -16.18 -10.99
N ILE A 168 13.58 -15.41 -10.95
CA ILE A 168 13.59 -13.97 -11.24
C ILE A 168 13.85 -13.70 -12.72
N LEU A 169 14.73 -14.46 -13.37
CA LEU A 169 14.87 -14.41 -14.82
C LEU A 169 13.90 -15.39 -15.46
N THR A 170 12.86 -14.88 -16.12
CA THR A 170 11.78 -15.68 -16.69
C THR A 170 11.38 -15.18 -18.08
N ALA A 171 10.32 -15.72 -18.63
CA ALA A 171 9.70 -15.22 -19.85
C ALA A 171 8.79 -14.03 -19.56
N SER A 172 8.61 -13.18 -20.57
CA SER A 172 7.58 -12.14 -20.55
C SER A 172 6.20 -12.72 -20.27
N SER A 173 5.45 -12.07 -19.41
CA SER A 173 4.09 -12.46 -19.03
C SER A 173 3.11 -11.32 -19.34
N PRO A 174 2.03 -11.57 -20.06
CA PRO A 174 1.07 -10.54 -20.42
C PRO A 174 0.10 -10.23 -19.27
N GLU A 175 0.62 -9.76 -18.13
CA GLU A 175 -0.16 -9.46 -16.93
C GLU A 175 -0.58 -7.97 -16.79
N GLY A 176 -0.56 -7.23 -17.90
CA GLY A 176 -1.11 -5.86 -17.95
C GLY A 176 -0.10 -4.73 -17.76
N ALA A 177 0.98 -4.90 -16.99
CA ALA A 177 2.06 -3.93 -16.90
C ALA A 177 3.15 -4.16 -17.96
N ARG A 178 4.04 -3.18 -18.14
CA ARG A 178 5.24 -3.37 -18.98
C ARG A 178 6.29 -4.16 -18.20
N ASP A 179 6.97 -5.07 -18.92
CA ASP A 179 8.06 -5.86 -18.36
C ASP A 179 9.38 -5.07 -18.33
N PHE A 180 10.18 -5.31 -17.30
CA PHE A 180 11.62 -5.05 -17.38
C PHE A 180 12.30 -6.19 -18.13
N LEU A 181 13.03 -5.87 -19.21
CA LEU A 181 13.68 -6.84 -20.08
C LEU A 181 15.18 -6.93 -19.82
N VAL A 182 15.70 -8.15 -19.75
CA VAL A 182 17.12 -8.44 -19.58
C VAL A 182 17.63 -9.20 -20.82
N PRO A 183 18.54 -8.61 -21.62
CA PRO A 183 19.03 -9.26 -22.83
C PRO A 183 19.87 -10.49 -22.53
N SER A 184 19.71 -11.53 -23.35
CA SER A 184 20.50 -12.75 -23.26
C SER A 184 21.78 -12.65 -24.09
N ARG A 185 22.93 -12.82 -23.45
CA ARG A 185 24.23 -12.90 -24.15
C ARG A 185 24.37 -14.17 -24.98
N ILE A 186 23.80 -15.29 -24.52
CA ILE A 186 23.94 -16.62 -25.16
C ILE A 186 22.97 -16.78 -26.33
N HIS A 187 21.83 -16.10 -26.29
CA HIS A 187 20.78 -16.16 -27.31
C HIS A 187 20.58 -14.78 -27.94
N PRO A 188 21.34 -14.40 -28.98
CA PRO A 188 21.25 -13.10 -29.61
C PRO A 188 19.81 -12.73 -30.01
N GLY A 189 19.37 -11.51 -29.71
CA GLY A 189 18.03 -11.00 -30.01
C GLY A 189 16.91 -11.54 -29.09
N LYS A 190 17.26 -12.35 -28.09
CA LYS A 190 16.28 -12.84 -27.08
C LYS A 190 16.52 -12.19 -25.73
N PHE A 191 15.42 -12.03 -25.00
CA PHE A 191 15.39 -11.38 -23.70
C PHE A 191 14.73 -12.28 -22.66
N TYR A 192 15.24 -12.21 -21.45
CA TYR A 192 14.48 -12.59 -20.25
C TYR A 192 13.64 -11.39 -19.81
N ALA A 193 12.60 -11.65 -19.04
CA ALA A 193 11.85 -10.63 -18.32
C ALA A 193 12.02 -10.80 -16.81
N LEU A 194 11.95 -9.72 -16.06
CA LEU A 194 11.76 -9.78 -14.61
C LEU A 194 10.29 -10.04 -14.31
N PRO A 195 9.93 -10.87 -13.30
CA PRO A 195 8.55 -11.27 -13.06
C PRO A 195 7.70 -10.12 -12.52
N GLN A 196 6.55 -9.89 -13.14
CA GLN A 196 5.56 -8.94 -12.60
C GLN A 196 4.88 -9.46 -11.33
N ALA A 197 4.74 -10.77 -11.23
CA ALA A 197 4.35 -11.58 -10.09
C ALA A 197 4.68 -13.05 -10.40
N PRO A 198 4.84 -13.94 -9.41
CA PRO A 198 5.11 -15.35 -9.65
C PRO A 198 3.84 -16.15 -10.00
N GLN A 199 2.86 -15.55 -10.68
CA GLN A 199 1.53 -16.11 -10.91
C GLN A 199 1.55 -17.47 -11.59
N GLN A 200 2.27 -17.62 -12.70
CA GLN A 200 2.33 -18.90 -13.41
C GLN A 200 3.11 -19.95 -12.61
N TYR A 201 4.20 -19.55 -11.95
CA TYR A 201 5.03 -20.48 -11.17
C TYR A 201 4.30 -21.01 -9.94
N LYS A 202 3.55 -20.20 -9.23
CA LYS A 202 2.80 -20.69 -8.06
C LYS A 202 1.70 -21.67 -8.46
N GLN A 203 1.04 -21.46 -9.59
CA GLN A 203 0.09 -22.42 -10.13
C GLN A 203 0.78 -23.71 -10.59
N LEU A 204 1.96 -23.61 -11.24
CA LEU A 204 2.78 -24.78 -11.59
C LEU A 204 3.23 -25.57 -10.36
N LEU A 205 3.50 -24.92 -9.23
CA LEU A 205 3.79 -25.61 -7.98
C LEU A 205 2.62 -26.49 -7.52
N MET A 206 1.38 -25.98 -7.63
CA MET A 206 0.18 -26.78 -7.32
C MET A 206 0.06 -28.01 -8.24
N MET A 207 0.31 -27.82 -9.52
CA MET A 207 0.32 -28.93 -10.50
C MET A 207 1.51 -29.88 -10.29
N SER A 208 2.55 -29.43 -9.62
CA SER A 208 3.71 -30.26 -9.24
C SER A 208 3.50 -31.07 -7.96
N GLY A 209 2.30 -31.01 -7.36
CA GLY A 209 1.95 -31.78 -6.17
C GLY A 209 2.26 -31.07 -4.83
N PHE A 210 2.65 -29.82 -4.85
CA PHE A 210 2.75 -29.03 -3.64
C PHE A 210 1.37 -28.51 -3.23
N ASP A 211 1.09 -28.44 -1.92
CA ASP A 211 -0.26 -28.19 -1.43
C ASP A 211 -0.46 -26.76 -0.93
N ARG A 212 0.50 -26.22 -0.19
CA ARG A 212 0.46 -24.88 0.41
C ARG A 212 1.78 -24.16 0.21
N TYR A 213 1.77 -23.16 -0.61
CA TYR A 213 2.93 -22.35 -0.98
C TYR A 213 2.77 -20.91 -0.51
N PHE A 214 3.87 -20.32 -0.04
CA PHE A 214 4.00 -18.87 0.03
C PHE A 214 5.44 -18.42 -0.26
N GLN A 215 5.60 -17.17 -0.59
CA GLN A 215 6.88 -16.46 -0.53
C GLN A 215 6.67 -14.96 -0.31
N ILE A 216 7.68 -14.29 0.23
CA ILE A 216 7.79 -12.84 0.14
C ILE A 216 8.44 -12.53 -1.22
N ALA A 217 7.62 -12.35 -2.23
CA ALA A 217 8.03 -12.33 -3.62
C ALA A 217 8.46 -10.92 -4.07
N PRO A 218 9.66 -10.75 -4.63
CA PRO A 218 10.00 -9.54 -5.37
C PRO A 218 9.23 -9.54 -6.69
N CYS A 219 8.55 -8.43 -6.98
CA CYS A 219 7.80 -8.21 -8.21
C CYS A 219 8.31 -6.95 -8.90
N PHE A 220 8.29 -6.95 -10.24
CA PHE A 220 8.86 -5.89 -11.05
C PHE A 220 7.86 -5.44 -12.11
N ARG A 221 7.50 -4.15 -12.09
CA ARG A 221 6.59 -3.56 -13.09
C ARG A 221 7.13 -2.22 -13.54
N ASP A 222 7.28 -2.05 -14.85
CA ASP A 222 7.65 -0.77 -15.44
C ASP A 222 6.38 0.07 -15.61
N GLU A 223 6.00 0.73 -14.53
CA GLU A 223 4.83 1.61 -14.43
C GLU A 223 5.24 3.00 -13.96
N ASP A 224 4.39 3.98 -14.25
CA ASP A 224 4.63 5.35 -13.82
C ASP A 224 4.62 5.45 -12.29
N PRO A 225 5.69 5.97 -11.68
CA PRO A 225 5.83 6.04 -10.23
C PRO A 225 4.88 7.08 -9.61
N ARG A 226 4.36 6.75 -8.41
CA ARG A 226 3.53 7.62 -7.58
C ARG A 226 3.95 7.46 -6.12
N ALA A 227 3.40 8.27 -5.23
CA ALA A 227 3.68 8.13 -3.80
C ALA A 227 3.26 6.75 -3.25
N ASP A 228 2.13 6.22 -3.72
CA ASP A 228 1.56 4.91 -3.36
C ASP A 228 1.97 3.76 -4.30
N ARG A 229 2.95 4.02 -5.20
CA ARG A 229 3.48 3.03 -6.15
C ARG A 229 4.97 3.29 -6.39
N LEU A 230 5.81 2.33 -5.97
CA LEU A 230 7.24 2.38 -6.25
C LEU A 230 7.50 2.08 -7.74
N PRO A 231 8.44 2.79 -8.38
CA PRO A 231 8.94 2.38 -9.67
C PRO A 231 9.81 1.14 -9.52
N GLY A 232 9.64 0.20 -10.45
CA GLY A 232 10.47 -1.00 -10.52
C GLY A 232 10.00 -2.10 -9.57
N GLU A 233 10.71 -2.31 -8.46
CA GLU A 233 10.47 -3.43 -7.55
C GLU A 233 9.54 -3.10 -6.39
N PHE A 234 8.72 -4.07 -6.03
CA PHE A 234 7.91 -4.09 -4.82
C PHE A 234 7.75 -5.53 -4.33
N TYR A 235 7.18 -5.74 -3.14
CA TYR A 235 7.12 -7.06 -2.52
C TYR A 235 5.69 -7.48 -2.21
N GLN A 236 5.41 -8.76 -2.44
CA GLN A 236 4.13 -9.37 -2.13
C GLN A 236 4.32 -10.56 -1.18
N LEU A 237 3.41 -10.73 -0.22
CA LEU A 237 3.14 -12.03 0.38
C LEU A 237 2.29 -12.80 -0.64
N ASP A 238 2.93 -13.65 -1.41
CA ASP A 238 2.33 -14.44 -2.47
C ASP A 238 1.97 -15.83 -1.99
N VAL A 239 0.74 -16.28 -2.26
CA VAL A 239 0.15 -17.50 -1.67
C VAL A 239 -0.62 -18.29 -2.71
N GLU A 240 -0.49 -19.62 -2.67
CA GLU A 240 -1.33 -20.54 -3.45
C GLU A 240 -1.58 -21.83 -2.68
N MET A 241 -2.77 -22.40 -2.85
CA MET A 241 -3.25 -23.61 -2.15
C MET A 241 -3.96 -24.54 -3.14
N SER A 242 -3.74 -25.86 -3.00
CA SER A 242 -4.45 -26.90 -3.76
C SER A 242 -5.69 -27.38 -3.02
N PHE A 243 -6.68 -27.89 -3.79
CA PHE A 243 -7.91 -28.49 -3.29
C PHE A 243 -8.72 -27.55 -2.38
N VAL A 244 -8.89 -26.32 -2.81
CA VAL A 244 -9.57 -25.27 -2.05
C VAL A 244 -10.67 -24.59 -2.84
N GLU A 245 -11.65 -24.09 -2.12
CA GLU A 245 -12.66 -23.13 -2.55
C GLU A 245 -12.37 -21.74 -1.97
N GLN A 246 -13.15 -20.75 -2.34
CA GLN A 246 -12.95 -19.35 -1.91
C GLN A 246 -12.90 -19.21 -0.38
N ASP A 247 -13.82 -19.88 0.33
CA ASP A 247 -13.91 -19.79 1.79
C ASP A 247 -12.70 -20.40 2.50
N ASP A 248 -12.06 -21.41 1.89
CA ASP A 248 -10.83 -22.00 2.44
C ASP A 248 -9.66 -21.01 2.37
N VAL A 249 -9.56 -20.25 1.28
CA VAL A 249 -8.55 -19.20 1.15
C VAL A 249 -8.81 -18.09 2.17
N PHE A 250 -10.05 -17.68 2.38
CA PHE A 250 -10.42 -16.67 3.37
C PHE A 250 -10.10 -17.16 4.78
N ALA A 251 -10.45 -18.39 5.12
CA ALA A 251 -10.15 -18.98 6.42
C ALA A 251 -8.66 -19.08 6.71
N ALA A 252 -7.82 -19.29 5.69
CA ALA A 252 -6.38 -19.30 5.84
C ALA A 252 -5.78 -17.89 5.99
N MET A 253 -6.27 -16.92 5.22
CA MET A 253 -5.64 -15.60 5.11
C MET A 253 -6.14 -14.57 6.11
N GLU A 254 -7.42 -14.61 6.53
CA GLU A 254 -7.94 -13.69 7.54
C GLU A 254 -7.11 -13.69 8.84
N PRO A 255 -6.77 -14.85 9.45
CA PRO A 255 -5.96 -14.87 10.66
C PRO A 255 -4.54 -14.31 10.47
N VAL A 256 -3.96 -14.48 9.28
CA VAL A 256 -2.63 -13.96 8.95
C VAL A 256 -2.66 -12.43 8.89
N ILE A 257 -3.55 -11.88 8.08
CA ILE A 257 -3.64 -10.43 7.87
C ILE A 257 -4.16 -9.73 9.13
N SER A 258 -5.26 -10.23 9.76
CA SER A 258 -5.76 -9.68 11.03
C SER A 258 -4.67 -9.66 12.10
N GLY A 259 -3.95 -10.78 12.27
CA GLY A 259 -2.91 -10.87 13.28
C GLY A 259 -1.75 -9.90 13.04
N VAL A 260 -1.34 -9.68 11.78
CA VAL A 260 -0.34 -8.66 11.45
C VAL A 260 -0.84 -7.26 11.81
N PHE A 261 -2.09 -6.91 11.44
CA PHE A 261 -2.64 -5.62 11.81
C PHE A 261 -2.77 -5.46 13.33
N GLU A 262 -3.26 -6.46 14.04
CA GLU A 262 -3.38 -6.43 15.51
C GLU A 262 -2.02 -6.23 16.20
N ASP A 263 -0.98 -6.92 15.76
CA ASP A 263 0.36 -6.80 16.34
C ASP A 263 0.98 -5.40 16.15
N PHE A 264 0.68 -4.74 15.02
CA PHE A 264 1.34 -3.49 14.63
C PHE A 264 0.42 -2.26 14.60
N ALA A 265 -0.86 -2.40 14.95
CA ALA A 265 -1.82 -1.29 14.96
C ALA A 265 -1.56 -0.24 16.06
N LYS A 266 -0.60 -0.44 16.95
CA LYS A 266 -0.26 0.47 18.06
C LYS A 266 -1.49 0.84 18.92
N GLY A 267 -2.33 -0.16 19.20
CA GLY A 267 -3.52 0.00 20.01
C GLY A 267 -4.76 0.52 19.27
N LYS A 268 -4.66 0.83 17.97
CA LYS A 268 -5.83 1.19 17.17
C LYS A 268 -6.73 -0.03 16.93
N PRO A 269 -8.08 0.15 16.96
CA PRO A 269 -8.99 -0.95 16.64
C PRO A 269 -8.79 -1.49 15.22
N VAL A 270 -8.90 -2.82 15.09
CA VAL A 270 -8.86 -3.54 13.82
C VAL A 270 -10.17 -4.30 13.65
N THR A 271 -10.74 -4.33 12.46
CA THR A 271 -11.99 -5.06 12.16
C THR A 271 -11.84 -6.53 12.54
N LYS A 272 -12.75 -7.03 13.40
CA LYS A 272 -12.71 -8.43 13.85
C LYS A 272 -13.43 -9.38 12.90
N THR A 273 -14.57 -8.96 12.38
CA THR A 273 -15.37 -9.73 11.41
C THR A 273 -15.42 -8.94 10.11
N TRP A 274 -14.80 -9.47 9.09
CA TRP A 274 -14.66 -8.78 7.82
C TRP A 274 -15.95 -8.90 7.00
N PRO A 275 -16.58 -7.78 6.60
CA PRO A 275 -17.69 -7.85 5.69
C PRO A 275 -17.23 -8.37 4.32
N ARG A 276 -18.12 -9.12 3.66
CA ARG A 276 -17.97 -9.55 2.27
C ARG A 276 -18.90 -8.71 1.41
N ILE A 277 -18.33 -7.84 0.62
CA ILE A 277 -19.07 -6.86 -0.17
C ILE A 277 -18.93 -7.24 -1.64
N PRO A 278 -20.04 -7.58 -2.33
CA PRO A 278 -20.00 -7.79 -3.78
C PRO A 278 -19.48 -6.54 -4.51
N PHE A 279 -18.67 -6.73 -5.55
CA PHE A 279 -18.06 -5.65 -6.33
C PHE A 279 -19.11 -4.62 -6.80
N ALA A 280 -20.23 -5.09 -7.36
CA ALA A 280 -21.28 -4.18 -7.81
C ALA A 280 -21.91 -3.37 -6.65
N GLU A 281 -22.01 -3.97 -5.47
CA GLU A 281 -22.50 -3.27 -4.26
C GLU A 281 -21.49 -2.23 -3.77
N ALA A 282 -20.19 -2.56 -3.81
CA ALA A 282 -19.12 -1.62 -3.45
C ALA A 282 -19.16 -0.35 -4.31
N LEU A 283 -19.32 -0.51 -5.62
CA LEU A 283 -19.46 0.63 -6.52
C LEU A 283 -20.72 1.45 -6.24
N ARG A 284 -21.85 0.80 -6.00
CA ARG A 284 -23.11 1.50 -5.74
C ARG A 284 -23.11 2.24 -4.41
N LYS A 285 -22.72 1.59 -3.32
CA LYS A 285 -22.78 2.16 -1.98
C LYS A 285 -21.66 3.13 -1.65
N TYR A 286 -20.48 2.92 -2.24
CA TYR A 286 -19.26 3.64 -1.86
C TYR A 286 -18.57 4.33 -3.03
N GLY A 287 -18.96 4.04 -4.27
CA GLY A 287 -18.34 4.61 -5.48
C GLY A 287 -16.91 4.12 -5.71
N SER A 288 -16.54 2.97 -5.16
CA SER A 288 -15.19 2.42 -5.25
C SER A 288 -15.20 0.91 -5.03
N ASP A 289 -14.33 0.20 -5.74
CA ASP A 289 -14.00 -1.21 -5.52
C ASP A 289 -13.07 -1.43 -4.30
N LYS A 290 -12.58 -0.34 -3.69
CA LYS A 290 -11.74 -0.33 -2.49
C LYS A 290 -12.22 0.73 -1.49
N PRO A 291 -13.43 0.56 -0.95
CA PRO A 291 -14.04 1.56 -0.11
C PRO A 291 -13.29 1.78 1.21
N ASP A 292 -13.15 3.05 1.62
CA ASP A 292 -12.76 3.38 2.98
C ASP A 292 -14.00 3.25 3.89
N LEU A 293 -14.07 2.16 4.64
CA LEU A 293 -15.19 1.89 5.55
C LEU A 293 -15.12 2.68 6.87
N ARG A 294 -14.03 3.41 7.11
CA ARG A 294 -13.96 4.38 8.21
C ARG A 294 -14.86 5.60 7.95
N ASN A 295 -15.16 5.85 6.67
CA ASN A 295 -16.13 6.85 6.25
C ASN A 295 -17.55 6.26 6.34
N PRO A 296 -18.42 6.75 7.24
CA PRO A 296 -19.74 6.17 7.46
C PRO A 296 -20.76 6.47 6.36
N ILE A 297 -20.41 7.30 5.38
CA ILE A 297 -21.31 7.66 4.28
C ILE A 297 -21.59 6.45 3.41
N VAL A 298 -22.88 6.12 3.28
CA VAL A 298 -23.40 5.11 2.37
C VAL A 298 -24.35 5.78 1.38
N MET A 299 -24.03 5.69 0.10
CA MET A 299 -24.86 6.26 -0.96
C MET A 299 -26.11 5.41 -1.20
N GLN A 300 -27.21 6.04 -1.60
CA GLN A 300 -28.49 5.38 -1.84
C GLN A 300 -29.15 5.87 -3.13
N ASP A 301 -29.80 4.94 -3.83
CA ASP A 301 -30.65 5.26 -4.97
C ASP A 301 -31.91 5.99 -4.51
N VAL A 302 -32.12 7.17 -5.05
CA VAL A 302 -33.28 8.04 -4.77
C VAL A 302 -34.05 8.40 -6.05
N SER A 303 -33.84 7.66 -7.12
CA SER A 303 -34.43 7.91 -8.45
C SER A 303 -35.92 8.08 -8.40
N GLU A 304 -36.64 7.26 -7.61
CA GLU A 304 -38.10 7.31 -7.53
C GLU A 304 -38.64 8.65 -7.00
N HIS A 305 -37.88 9.36 -6.17
CA HIS A 305 -38.27 10.69 -5.69
C HIS A 305 -38.15 11.77 -6.76
N PHE A 306 -37.44 11.51 -7.84
CA PHE A 306 -37.25 12.46 -8.95
C PHE A 306 -38.08 12.14 -10.19
N ARG A 307 -38.61 10.90 -10.32
CA ARG A 307 -39.50 10.54 -11.45
C ARG A 307 -40.74 11.39 -11.44
N GLY A 308 -41.03 12.01 -12.59
CA GLY A 308 -42.19 12.91 -12.73
C GLY A 308 -42.19 14.12 -11.79
N SER A 309 -41.05 14.49 -11.22
CA SER A 309 -40.92 15.65 -10.33
C SER A 309 -40.88 16.97 -11.09
N GLY A 310 -40.99 18.07 -10.34
CA GLY A 310 -40.82 19.43 -10.88
C GLY A 310 -39.38 19.74 -11.28
N PHE A 311 -38.38 19.01 -10.84
CA PHE A 311 -37.01 19.18 -11.30
C PHE A 311 -36.79 18.47 -12.66
N LYS A 312 -37.14 19.20 -13.71
CA LYS A 312 -37.24 18.68 -15.07
C LYS A 312 -35.98 18.03 -15.62
N VAL A 313 -34.79 18.46 -15.16
CA VAL A 313 -33.50 17.89 -15.59
C VAL A 313 -33.42 16.41 -15.22
N PHE A 314 -33.61 16.07 -13.92
CA PHE A 314 -33.54 14.68 -13.48
C PHE A 314 -34.77 13.88 -13.92
N ALA A 315 -35.98 14.48 -13.90
CA ALA A 315 -37.19 13.81 -14.35
C ALA A 315 -37.07 13.32 -15.80
N ARG A 316 -36.56 14.18 -16.71
CA ARG A 316 -36.33 13.83 -18.13
C ARG A 316 -35.19 12.80 -18.28
N MET A 317 -34.11 12.97 -17.51
CA MET A 317 -32.99 12.02 -17.54
C MET A 317 -33.44 10.60 -17.17
N LEU A 318 -34.34 10.47 -16.21
CA LEU A 318 -34.91 9.20 -15.73
C LEU A 318 -35.96 8.56 -16.67
N GLU A 319 -36.28 9.19 -17.81
CA GLU A 319 -37.07 8.57 -18.87
C GLU A 319 -36.26 7.44 -19.56
N ASP A 320 -34.93 7.57 -19.61
CA ASP A 320 -34.04 6.47 -19.98
C ASP A 320 -33.80 5.58 -18.74
N SER A 321 -34.15 4.30 -18.87
CA SER A 321 -34.05 3.31 -17.80
C SER A 321 -32.60 3.02 -17.34
N LYS A 322 -31.60 3.40 -18.11
CA LYS A 322 -30.18 3.30 -17.74
C LYS A 322 -29.77 4.34 -16.72
N ASN A 323 -30.47 5.47 -16.68
CA ASN A 323 -30.11 6.57 -15.80
C ASN A 323 -30.72 6.42 -14.41
N GLN A 324 -29.97 6.84 -13.41
CA GLN A 324 -30.34 6.84 -12.00
C GLN A 324 -29.98 8.17 -11.33
N VAL A 325 -30.56 8.42 -10.16
CA VAL A 325 -30.19 9.51 -9.27
C VAL A 325 -29.80 8.90 -7.93
N TRP A 326 -28.58 9.17 -7.51
CA TRP A 326 -28.04 8.67 -6.25
C TRP A 326 -27.75 9.83 -5.31
N ALA A 327 -28.05 9.62 -4.03
CA ALA A 327 -27.80 10.59 -2.95
C ALA A 327 -26.58 10.17 -2.12
N ILE A 328 -25.76 11.17 -1.78
CA ILE A 328 -24.62 11.08 -0.90
C ILE A 328 -24.97 11.85 0.38
N PRO A 329 -25.26 11.16 1.51
CA PRO A 329 -25.59 11.83 2.77
C PRO A 329 -24.43 12.64 3.32
N GLY A 330 -24.68 13.85 3.78
CA GLY A 330 -23.69 14.72 4.41
C GLY A 330 -24.15 15.16 5.80
N THR A 331 -23.91 14.33 6.81
CA THR A 331 -24.24 14.64 8.20
C THR A 331 -23.46 15.85 8.68
N GLY A 332 -24.18 16.87 9.19
CA GLY A 332 -23.57 18.14 9.61
C GLY A 332 -23.26 19.11 8.47
N GLY A 333 -23.56 18.75 7.20
CA GLY A 333 -23.28 19.55 6.01
C GLY A 333 -24.37 20.56 5.60
N GLY A 334 -25.36 20.84 6.47
CA GLY A 334 -26.57 21.61 6.17
C GLY A 334 -26.39 23.12 6.07
N SER A 335 -25.18 23.65 6.00
CA SER A 335 -24.96 25.06 5.76
C SER A 335 -24.90 25.38 4.26
N ARG A 336 -25.53 26.50 3.85
CA ARG A 336 -25.52 26.91 2.45
C ARG A 336 -24.09 27.12 1.92
N ALA A 337 -23.24 27.76 2.70
CA ALA A 337 -21.86 28.02 2.32
C ALA A 337 -21.07 26.71 2.05
N PHE A 338 -21.32 25.66 2.85
CA PHE A 338 -20.73 24.34 2.62
C PHE A 338 -21.25 23.70 1.34
N CYS A 339 -22.57 23.70 1.13
CA CYS A 339 -23.19 23.13 -0.06
C CYS A 339 -22.71 23.83 -1.34
N ASP A 340 -22.63 25.17 -1.32
CA ASP A 340 -22.12 25.94 -2.47
C ASP A 340 -20.63 25.64 -2.75
N ARG A 341 -19.82 25.46 -1.69
CA ARG A 341 -18.40 25.07 -1.82
C ARG A 341 -18.25 23.68 -2.44
N MET A 342 -19.07 22.71 -2.01
CA MET A 342 -19.08 21.37 -2.59
C MET A 342 -19.51 21.38 -4.07
N ASN A 343 -20.50 22.18 -4.43
CA ASN A 343 -20.91 22.35 -5.81
C ASN A 343 -19.78 22.97 -6.67
N SER A 344 -19.09 23.99 -6.14
CA SER A 344 -17.95 24.61 -6.83
C SER A 344 -16.78 23.64 -6.99
N TRP A 345 -16.52 22.82 -5.97
CA TRP A 345 -15.52 21.76 -6.06
C TRP A 345 -15.84 20.77 -7.18
N ALA A 346 -17.10 20.31 -7.27
CA ALA A 346 -17.52 19.39 -8.33
C ALA A 346 -17.34 19.98 -9.73
N GLN A 347 -17.60 21.28 -9.90
CA GLN A 347 -17.35 21.97 -11.15
C GLN A 347 -15.84 22.01 -11.47
N GLY A 348 -14.99 22.20 -10.48
CA GLY A 348 -13.53 22.10 -10.62
C GLY A 348 -13.05 20.70 -11.04
N GLU A 349 -13.79 19.65 -10.66
CA GLU A 349 -13.56 18.26 -11.10
C GLU A 349 -14.17 17.94 -12.48
N GLY A 350 -14.63 18.96 -13.22
CA GLY A 350 -15.18 18.81 -14.57
C GLY A 350 -16.65 18.35 -14.62
N GLN A 351 -17.36 18.39 -13.49
CA GLN A 351 -18.78 18.06 -13.45
C GLN A 351 -19.64 19.31 -13.70
N PRO A 352 -20.90 19.16 -14.19
CA PRO A 352 -21.83 20.28 -14.32
C PRO A 352 -22.12 20.98 -12.98
N GLY A 353 -22.00 20.25 -11.89
CA GLY A 353 -22.23 20.67 -10.51
C GLY A 353 -22.57 19.47 -9.63
N LEU A 354 -22.83 19.76 -8.36
CA LEU A 354 -23.30 18.78 -7.38
C LEU A 354 -24.58 19.34 -6.73
N GLY A 355 -25.72 18.89 -7.21
CA GLY A 355 -27.03 19.29 -6.67
C GLY A 355 -27.14 18.91 -5.19
N TYR A 356 -27.86 19.70 -4.41
CA TYR A 356 -28.00 19.43 -2.98
C TYR A 356 -29.38 19.81 -2.43
N ILE A 357 -29.72 19.16 -1.32
CA ILE A 357 -30.81 19.54 -0.40
C ILE A 357 -30.21 19.67 0.99
N MET A 358 -30.49 20.73 1.69
CA MET A 358 -30.15 20.91 3.11
C MET A 358 -31.41 21.00 3.95
N TRP A 359 -31.38 20.46 5.18
CA TRP A 359 -32.50 20.51 6.10
C TRP A 359 -32.22 21.52 7.22
N ARG A 360 -33.07 22.56 7.26
CA ARG A 360 -33.00 23.66 8.25
C ARG A 360 -33.67 23.27 9.54
N GLU A 361 -33.52 24.13 10.54
CA GLU A 361 -34.30 24.09 11.79
C GLU A 361 -35.80 24.07 11.45
N GLY A 362 -36.56 23.17 12.11
CA GLY A 362 -37.95 22.88 11.73
C GLY A 362 -38.12 21.76 10.70
N GLY A 363 -37.04 21.21 10.17
CA GLY A 363 -37.05 20.02 9.28
C GLY A 363 -37.40 20.28 7.83
N GLU A 364 -37.59 21.54 7.44
CA GLU A 364 -37.90 21.92 6.08
C GLU A 364 -36.65 21.78 5.16
N GLY A 365 -36.83 21.11 4.02
CA GLY A 365 -35.79 21.00 3.00
C GLY A 365 -35.65 22.28 2.21
N ALA A 366 -34.40 22.71 2.00
CA ALA A 366 -34.07 23.93 1.27
C ALA A 366 -32.99 23.66 0.22
N GLY A 367 -32.92 24.50 -0.80
CA GLY A 367 -31.98 24.42 -1.89
C GLY A 367 -32.64 24.27 -3.26
N PRO A 368 -31.86 24.33 -4.34
CA PRO A 368 -32.40 24.34 -5.72
C PRO A 368 -33.26 23.12 -6.04
N LEU A 369 -32.88 21.93 -5.55
CA LEU A 369 -33.62 20.71 -5.79
C LEU A 369 -34.92 20.67 -4.96
N ALA A 370 -34.84 21.01 -3.66
CA ALA A 370 -35.99 20.99 -2.75
C ALA A 370 -37.15 21.86 -3.25
N ASN A 371 -36.84 23.06 -3.73
CA ASN A 371 -37.82 24.00 -4.24
C ASN A 371 -38.57 23.47 -5.47
N ASN A 372 -37.97 22.58 -6.25
CA ASN A 372 -38.54 22.06 -7.49
C ASN A 372 -39.26 20.71 -7.31
N ILE A 373 -38.86 19.88 -6.33
CA ILE A 373 -39.49 18.56 -6.13
C ILE A 373 -40.64 18.60 -5.12
N GLY A 374 -40.70 19.63 -4.29
CA GLY A 374 -41.74 19.84 -3.27
C GLY A 374 -41.43 19.19 -1.92
N PRO A 375 -42.20 19.60 -0.87
CA PRO A 375 -41.92 19.22 0.51
C PRO A 375 -42.08 17.71 0.78
N ASP A 376 -43.07 17.06 0.17
CA ASP A 376 -43.34 15.63 0.39
C ASP A 376 -42.20 14.75 -0.06
N ARG A 377 -41.68 14.99 -1.28
CA ARG A 377 -40.54 14.26 -1.83
C ARG A 377 -39.25 14.56 -1.08
N THR A 378 -39.07 15.80 -0.66
CA THR A 378 -37.92 16.23 0.15
C THR A 378 -37.92 15.54 1.52
N ALA A 379 -39.09 15.44 2.16
CA ALA A 379 -39.24 14.72 3.44
C ALA A 379 -39.01 13.20 3.28
N ALA A 380 -39.48 12.62 2.17
CA ALA A 380 -39.27 11.20 1.87
C ALA A 380 -37.78 10.87 1.66
N ILE A 381 -37.03 11.71 0.95
CA ILE A 381 -35.57 11.58 0.80
C ILE A 381 -34.88 11.67 2.16
N ARG A 382 -35.25 12.64 2.99
CA ARG A 382 -34.71 12.79 4.34
C ARG A 382 -34.90 11.52 5.18
N ALA A 383 -36.11 10.98 5.18
CA ALA A 383 -36.45 9.78 5.92
C ALA A 383 -35.67 8.56 5.42
N GLN A 384 -35.58 8.37 4.09
CA GLN A 384 -34.82 7.28 3.48
C GLN A 384 -33.35 7.34 3.88
N LEU A 385 -32.73 8.52 3.85
CA LEU A 385 -31.32 8.72 4.15
C LEU A 385 -31.01 8.79 5.66
N GLY A 386 -32.03 8.81 6.53
CA GLY A 386 -31.88 8.93 7.98
C GLY A 386 -31.29 10.26 8.45
N LEU A 387 -31.48 11.34 7.66
CA LEU A 387 -30.90 12.65 7.92
C LEU A 387 -31.76 13.48 8.91
N LYS A 388 -31.11 14.44 9.56
CA LYS A 388 -31.69 15.31 10.60
C LYS A 388 -31.56 16.78 10.19
N GLU A 389 -32.05 17.65 11.03
CA GLU A 389 -31.81 19.10 10.95
C GLU A 389 -30.29 19.37 11.04
N GLY A 390 -29.82 20.29 10.21
CA GLY A 390 -28.39 20.58 10.09
C GLY A 390 -27.62 19.66 9.13
N ASP A 391 -28.28 18.66 8.54
CA ASP A 391 -27.68 17.76 7.56
C ASP A 391 -27.98 18.22 6.11
N ALA A 392 -27.25 17.66 5.16
CA ALA A 392 -27.50 17.81 3.74
C ALA A 392 -27.41 16.48 2.99
N ALA A 393 -27.95 16.44 1.79
CA ALA A 393 -27.70 15.38 0.83
C ALA A 393 -27.23 15.98 -0.50
N PHE A 394 -26.29 15.33 -1.15
CA PHE A 394 -25.73 15.71 -2.44
C PHE A 394 -26.12 14.65 -3.47
N PHE A 395 -26.33 15.06 -4.72
CA PHE A 395 -26.92 14.20 -5.74
C PHE A 395 -26.05 14.12 -6.97
N VAL A 396 -25.87 12.89 -7.45
CA VAL A 396 -25.29 12.56 -8.75
C VAL A 396 -26.36 11.89 -9.61
N ALA A 397 -26.40 12.19 -10.89
CA ALA A 397 -27.43 11.69 -11.80
C ALA A 397 -26.86 11.35 -13.17
N GLY A 398 -27.39 10.33 -13.81
CA GLY A 398 -27.00 9.85 -15.13
C GLY A 398 -26.83 8.34 -15.16
N ASP A 399 -26.03 7.88 -16.12
CA ASP A 399 -25.64 6.50 -16.22
C ASP A 399 -24.66 6.16 -15.08
N PRO A 400 -25.00 5.21 -14.18
CA PRO A 400 -24.13 4.82 -13.07
C PRO A 400 -22.72 4.44 -13.49
N ASP A 401 -22.56 3.72 -14.59
CA ASP A 401 -21.25 3.29 -15.07
C ASP A 401 -20.30 4.47 -15.38
N LYS A 402 -20.88 5.64 -15.65
CA LYS A 402 -20.14 6.88 -15.91
C LYS A 402 -19.90 7.72 -14.66
N PHE A 403 -20.79 7.69 -13.67
CA PHE A 403 -20.68 8.59 -12.51
C PHE A 403 -20.08 7.96 -11.25
N TRP A 404 -19.97 6.61 -11.13
CA TRP A 404 -19.49 5.98 -9.88
C TRP A 404 -18.15 6.53 -9.39
N LYS A 405 -17.22 6.73 -10.30
CA LYS A 405 -15.89 7.25 -9.95
C LYS A 405 -15.98 8.64 -9.30
N PHE A 406 -16.78 9.53 -9.88
CA PHE A 406 -17.00 10.85 -9.31
C PHE A 406 -17.79 10.79 -8.00
N ALA A 407 -18.82 9.95 -7.91
CA ALA A 407 -19.59 9.75 -6.69
C ALA A 407 -18.70 9.28 -5.52
N GLY A 408 -17.74 8.39 -5.78
CA GLY A 408 -16.74 7.95 -4.80
C GLY A 408 -15.81 9.08 -4.35
N LEU A 409 -15.35 9.92 -5.29
CA LEU A 409 -14.57 11.12 -4.96
C LEU A 409 -15.36 12.10 -4.09
N ALA A 410 -16.64 12.34 -4.45
CA ALA A 410 -17.52 13.22 -3.67
C ALA A 410 -17.79 12.66 -2.27
N ARG A 411 -18.01 11.34 -2.14
CA ARG A 411 -18.13 10.65 -0.85
C ARG A 411 -16.91 10.86 0.02
N THR A 412 -15.73 10.67 -0.54
CA THR A 412 -14.46 10.87 0.19
C THR A 412 -14.30 12.32 0.61
N LYS A 413 -14.50 13.25 -0.32
CA LYS A 413 -14.42 14.69 -0.07
C LYS A 413 -15.37 15.15 1.05
N LEU A 414 -16.62 14.68 1.03
CA LEU A 414 -17.59 14.96 2.08
C LEU A 414 -17.17 14.39 3.43
N GLY A 415 -16.69 13.15 3.47
CA GLY A 415 -16.20 12.51 4.68
C GLY A 415 -15.02 13.26 5.32
N GLU A 416 -14.11 13.79 4.50
CA GLU A 416 -12.98 14.60 4.96
C GLU A 416 -13.41 15.97 5.46
N GLU A 417 -14.16 16.73 4.66
CA GLU A 417 -14.59 18.10 4.99
C GLU A 417 -15.51 18.17 6.22
N LEU A 418 -16.30 17.13 6.44
CA LEU A 418 -17.21 17.02 7.59
C LEU A 418 -16.59 16.27 8.79
N ASN A 419 -15.29 15.87 8.70
CA ASN A 419 -14.58 15.10 9.72
C ASN A 419 -15.33 13.83 10.17
N LEU A 420 -15.93 13.11 9.22
CA LEU A 420 -16.70 11.89 9.51
C LEU A 420 -15.82 10.63 9.52
N ILE A 421 -14.62 10.70 8.95
CA ILE A 421 -13.71 9.56 8.81
C ILE A 421 -12.97 9.33 10.14
N ASP A 422 -13.19 8.15 10.75
CA ASP A 422 -12.43 7.74 11.93
C ASP A 422 -11.02 7.28 11.55
N LYS A 423 -10.05 8.19 11.67
CA LYS A 423 -8.66 7.96 11.27
C LYS A 423 -7.87 7.04 12.22
N ASP A 424 -8.44 6.72 13.39
CA ASP A 424 -7.73 5.97 14.44
C ASP A 424 -8.08 4.49 14.47
N ARG A 425 -8.46 3.92 13.33
CA ARG A 425 -8.77 2.50 13.20
C ARG A 425 -8.40 1.93 11.83
N PHE A 426 -8.35 0.60 11.75
CA PHE A 426 -8.18 -0.14 10.50
C PHE A 426 -9.46 -0.92 10.19
N GLU A 427 -10.09 -0.59 9.07
CA GLU A 427 -11.29 -1.26 8.57
C GLU A 427 -10.95 -2.14 7.37
N LEU A 428 -11.08 -3.45 7.57
CA LEU A 428 -10.80 -4.47 6.57
C LEU A 428 -12.10 -5.06 6.03
N ALA A 429 -12.11 -5.36 4.74
CA ALA A 429 -13.23 -6.01 4.07
C ALA A 429 -12.75 -6.88 2.90
N TRP A 430 -13.53 -7.91 2.57
CA TRP A 430 -13.45 -8.62 1.31
C TRP A 430 -14.35 -7.94 0.28
N ILE A 431 -13.81 -7.72 -0.91
CA ILE A 431 -14.60 -7.41 -2.09
C ILE A 431 -14.63 -8.68 -2.92
N VAL A 432 -15.83 -9.13 -3.28
CA VAL A 432 -16.06 -10.42 -3.94
C VAL A 432 -16.92 -10.27 -5.18
N ASP A 433 -17.11 -11.34 -5.93
CA ASP A 433 -18.01 -11.39 -7.09
C ASP A 433 -17.67 -10.37 -8.18
N PHE A 434 -16.39 -10.24 -8.50
CA PHE A 434 -15.94 -9.40 -9.60
C PHE A 434 -16.54 -9.86 -10.94
N PRO A 435 -16.83 -8.93 -11.87
CA PRO A 435 -17.19 -9.31 -13.23
C PRO A 435 -16.00 -10.01 -13.89
N MET A 436 -16.24 -11.06 -14.65
CA MET A 436 -15.18 -11.74 -15.40
C MET A 436 -14.76 -10.94 -16.62
N TYR A 437 -15.73 -10.28 -17.26
CA TYR A 437 -15.54 -9.50 -18.47
C TYR A 437 -16.10 -8.10 -18.32
N GLU A 438 -15.54 -7.18 -19.11
CA GLU A 438 -16.06 -5.84 -19.34
C GLU A 438 -16.07 -5.51 -20.83
N TYR A 439 -16.84 -4.52 -21.22
CA TYR A 439 -16.82 -4.03 -22.58
C TYR A 439 -15.77 -2.92 -22.72
N ASN A 440 -14.77 -3.17 -23.55
CA ASN A 440 -13.74 -2.19 -23.87
C ASN A 440 -14.27 -1.25 -24.96
N GLU A 441 -14.55 -0.01 -24.60
CA GLU A 441 -15.09 1.00 -25.52
C GLU A 441 -14.10 1.43 -26.61
N GLU A 442 -12.79 1.39 -26.33
CA GLU A 442 -11.75 1.76 -27.28
C GLU A 442 -11.61 0.68 -28.37
N ASP A 443 -11.51 -0.57 -27.97
CA ASP A 443 -11.34 -1.72 -28.85
C ASP A 443 -12.68 -2.27 -29.38
N LYS A 444 -13.81 -1.78 -28.85
CA LYS A 444 -15.18 -2.20 -29.20
C LYS A 444 -15.39 -3.71 -29.10
N LYS A 445 -14.84 -4.33 -28.05
CA LYS A 445 -14.93 -5.77 -27.81
C LYS A 445 -15.12 -6.05 -26.32
N VAL A 446 -15.56 -7.28 -26.04
CA VAL A 446 -15.53 -7.85 -24.70
C VAL A 446 -14.09 -8.25 -24.38
N ASP A 447 -13.59 -7.88 -23.20
CA ASP A 447 -12.26 -8.26 -22.72
C ASP A 447 -12.34 -8.66 -21.24
N PHE A 448 -11.27 -9.24 -20.69
CA PHE A 448 -11.21 -9.55 -19.28
C PHE A 448 -11.23 -8.27 -18.44
N SER A 449 -12.08 -8.27 -17.41
CA SER A 449 -12.16 -7.11 -16.50
C SER A 449 -10.92 -6.95 -15.64
N HIS A 450 -10.41 -8.05 -15.06
CA HIS A 450 -9.26 -8.04 -14.13
C HIS A 450 -8.32 -9.20 -14.45
N ASN A 451 -8.47 -10.35 -13.78
CA ASN A 451 -7.55 -11.48 -13.89
C ASN A 451 -8.11 -12.59 -14.79
N PRO A 452 -7.45 -12.90 -15.95
CA PRO A 452 -7.91 -13.92 -16.88
C PRO A 452 -7.79 -15.35 -16.33
N PHE A 453 -7.06 -15.56 -15.23
CA PHE A 453 -6.85 -16.89 -14.64
C PHE A 453 -7.93 -17.29 -13.63
N SER A 454 -8.88 -16.43 -13.33
CA SER A 454 -9.95 -16.71 -12.37
C SER A 454 -10.96 -17.70 -12.94
N MET A 455 -11.49 -18.59 -12.09
CA MET A 455 -12.58 -19.48 -12.42
C MET A 455 -13.89 -18.69 -12.53
N PRO A 456 -14.64 -18.79 -13.64
CA PRO A 456 -15.97 -18.22 -13.71
C PRO A 456 -16.92 -18.93 -12.75
N GLN A 457 -17.81 -18.19 -12.12
CA GLN A 457 -18.91 -18.76 -11.35
C GLN A 457 -19.85 -19.49 -12.32
N GLY A 458 -20.17 -20.75 -12.02
CA GLY A 458 -20.88 -21.64 -12.94
C GLY A 458 -19.99 -22.38 -13.96
N GLY A 459 -18.66 -22.16 -13.91
CA GLY A 459 -17.69 -22.94 -14.68
C GLY A 459 -17.85 -22.84 -16.20
N LEU A 460 -17.55 -23.94 -16.92
CA LEU A 460 -17.63 -24.00 -18.37
C LEU A 460 -19.05 -23.77 -18.90
N GLU A 461 -20.07 -24.24 -18.17
CA GLU A 461 -21.46 -24.04 -18.56
C GLU A 461 -21.83 -22.55 -18.64
N ALA A 462 -21.41 -21.77 -17.66
CA ALA A 462 -21.63 -20.32 -17.67
C ALA A 462 -20.97 -19.65 -18.88
N LEU A 463 -19.74 -20.05 -19.23
CA LEU A 463 -19.02 -19.53 -20.41
C LEU A 463 -19.72 -19.89 -21.74
N GLN A 464 -20.50 -20.97 -21.77
CA GLN A 464 -21.19 -21.42 -22.97
C GLN A 464 -22.59 -20.85 -23.12
N THR A 465 -23.27 -20.52 -22.01
CA THR A 465 -24.71 -20.25 -22.00
C THR A 465 -25.12 -18.87 -21.52
N GLN A 466 -24.26 -18.18 -20.75
CA GLN A 466 -24.58 -16.87 -20.19
C GLN A 466 -24.05 -15.72 -21.07
N ASP A 467 -24.67 -14.55 -20.92
CA ASP A 467 -24.09 -13.30 -21.43
C ASP A 467 -22.73 -13.08 -20.78
N PRO A 468 -21.65 -12.91 -21.55
CA PRO A 468 -20.32 -12.67 -20.98
C PRO A 468 -20.25 -11.56 -19.95
N LEU A 469 -20.95 -10.45 -20.16
CA LEU A 469 -20.97 -9.31 -19.25
C LEU A 469 -21.73 -9.57 -17.93
N ALA A 470 -22.51 -10.67 -17.86
CA ALA A 470 -23.21 -11.10 -16.66
C ALA A 470 -22.41 -12.13 -15.84
N ILE A 471 -21.36 -12.72 -16.40
CA ILE A 471 -20.54 -13.75 -15.74
C ILE A 471 -19.68 -13.10 -14.65
N LYS A 472 -19.79 -13.62 -13.43
CA LYS A 472 -18.91 -13.28 -12.31
C LYS A 472 -17.76 -14.28 -12.21
N ALA A 473 -16.63 -13.82 -11.72
CA ALA A 473 -15.48 -14.65 -11.41
C ALA A 473 -15.36 -14.90 -9.90
N PHE A 474 -14.77 -16.03 -9.52
CA PHE A 474 -14.28 -16.25 -8.15
C PHE A 474 -12.99 -15.46 -7.92
N GLN A 475 -13.09 -14.16 -8.01
CA GLN A 475 -12.05 -13.21 -7.72
C GLN A 475 -12.43 -12.41 -6.48
N TYR A 476 -11.42 -12.08 -5.69
CA TYR A 476 -11.61 -11.37 -4.43
C TYR A 476 -10.41 -10.49 -4.12
N ASP A 477 -10.69 -9.33 -3.50
CA ASP A 477 -9.68 -8.42 -2.98
C ASP A 477 -9.88 -8.22 -1.48
N ILE A 478 -8.79 -7.91 -0.77
CA ILE A 478 -8.85 -7.36 0.58
C ILE A 478 -8.61 -5.86 0.49
N THR A 479 -9.51 -5.10 1.08
CA THR A 479 -9.39 -3.65 1.19
C THR A 479 -9.16 -3.24 2.64
N CYS A 480 -8.34 -2.20 2.83
CA CYS A 480 -8.12 -1.57 4.13
C CYS A 480 -8.03 -0.06 3.97
N ASN A 481 -8.93 0.67 4.63
CA ASN A 481 -8.87 2.13 4.69
C ASN A 481 -8.78 2.83 3.31
N GLY A 482 -9.49 2.31 2.31
CA GLY A 482 -9.49 2.88 0.97
C GLY A 482 -8.38 2.35 0.04
N TYR A 483 -7.59 1.40 0.49
CA TYR A 483 -6.54 0.75 -0.31
C TYR A 483 -6.88 -0.72 -0.53
N GLU A 484 -6.69 -1.21 -1.74
CA GLU A 484 -6.54 -2.63 -2.02
C GLU A 484 -5.18 -3.09 -1.47
N ILE A 485 -5.20 -3.99 -0.50
CA ILE A 485 -3.98 -4.54 0.11
C ILE A 485 -3.65 -5.96 -0.35
N ALA A 486 -4.62 -6.66 -0.91
CA ALA A 486 -4.42 -7.98 -1.48
C ALA A 486 -5.44 -8.26 -2.57
N SER A 487 -5.06 -9.07 -3.54
CA SER A 487 -5.92 -9.57 -4.61
C SER A 487 -5.69 -11.05 -4.83
N GLY A 488 -6.75 -11.79 -5.18
CA GLY A 488 -6.67 -13.22 -5.42
C GLY A 488 -7.86 -13.79 -6.17
N GLY A 489 -7.88 -15.09 -6.31
CA GLY A 489 -8.97 -15.81 -6.96
C GLY A 489 -8.82 -17.31 -6.84
N ILE A 490 -9.92 -18.03 -7.06
CA ILE A 490 -9.92 -19.44 -7.40
C ILE A 490 -9.58 -19.52 -8.88
N ARG A 491 -8.62 -20.38 -9.23
CA ARG A 491 -8.05 -20.42 -10.58
C ARG A 491 -8.86 -21.30 -11.48
N ASN A 492 -8.93 -20.92 -12.74
CA ASN A 492 -9.38 -21.80 -13.78
C ASN A 492 -8.28 -22.84 -14.04
N HIS A 493 -8.55 -24.10 -13.74
CA HIS A 493 -7.61 -25.23 -13.87
C HIS A 493 -8.01 -26.20 -15.00
N ARG A 494 -9.09 -25.86 -15.74
CA ARG A 494 -9.63 -26.69 -16.81
C ARG A 494 -9.19 -26.15 -18.17
N PRO A 495 -8.45 -26.94 -18.99
CA PRO A 495 -7.99 -26.50 -20.31
C PRO A 495 -9.11 -25.99 -21.22
N GLU A 496 -10.20 -26.72 -21.29
CA GLU A 496 -11.36 -26.37 -22.11
C GLU A 496 -12.07 -25.09 -21.66
N ALA A 497 -12.13 -24.86 -20.36
CA ALA A 497 -12.69 -23.62 -19.81
C ALA A 497 -11.74 -22.42 -20.05
N MET A 498 -10.43 -22.64 -19.99
CA MET A 498 -9.45 -21.60 -20.30
C MET A 498 -9.56 -21.16 -21.76
N VAL A 499 -9.56 -22.09 -22.71
CA VAL A 499 -9.71 -21.79 -24.13
C VAL A 499 -11.01 -21.02 -24.37
N LYS A 500 -12.13 -21.50 -23.81
CA LYS A 500 -13.45 -20.86 -23.98
C LYS A 500 -13.49 -19.45 -23.39
N ALA A 501 -12.87 -19.24 -22.23
CA ALA A 501 -12.78 -17.91 -21.61
C ALA A 501 -12.01 -16.92 -22.51
N PHE A 502 -10.90 -17.36 -23.10
CA PHE A 502 -10.10 -16.53 -24.00
C PHE A 502 -10.76 -16.29 -25.36
N GLU A 503 -11.52 -17.27 -25.89
CA GLU A 503 -12.33 -17.10 -27.11
C GLU A 503 -13.34 -15.95 -26.97
N ILE A 504 -14.01 -15.85 -25.81
CA ILE A 504 -14.96 -14.75 -25.51
C ILE A 504 -14.27 -13.38 -25.58
N ALA A 505 -13.02 -13.28 -25.12
CA ALA A 505 -12.22 -12.06 -25.21
C ALA A 505 -11.55 -11.84 -26.58
N GLY A 506 -11.85 -12.72 -27.57
CA GLY A 506 -11.36 -12.60 -28.94
C GLY A 506 -9.97 -13.21 -29.17
N TYR A 507 -9.50 -14.09 -28.28
CA TYR A 507 -8.22 -14.80 -28.40
C TYR A 507 -8.47 -16.28 -28.74
N GLY A 508 -7.74 -16.82 -29.70
CA GLY A 508 -7.82 -18.25 -30.05
C GLY A 508 -6.95 -19.12 -29.14
N GLU A 509 -7.12 -20.45 -29.26
CA GLU A 509 -6.28 -21.43 -28.56
C GLU A 509 -4.78 -21.21 -28.85
N LYS A 510 -4.42 -20.80 -30.06
CA LYS A 510 -3.05 -20.49 -30.45
C LYS A 510 -2.47 -19.35 -29.58
N ASP A 511 -3.26 -18.31 -29.31
CA ASP A 511 -2.85 -17.21 -28.47
C ASP A 511 -2.63 -17.66 -27.00
N VAL A 512 -3.48 -18.58 -26.52
CA VAL A 512 -3.32 -19.18 -25.18
C VAL A 512 -2.02 -19.96 -25.10
N VAL A 513 -1.71 -20.77 -26.12
CA VAL A 513 -0.47 -21.56 -26.19
C VAL A 513 0.78 -20.67 -26.30
N GLU A 514 0.72 -19.60 -27.06
CA GLU A 514 1.85 -18.68 -27.22
C GLU A 514 2.13 -17.91 -25.92
N ARG A 515 1.09 -17.45 -25.21
CA ARG A 515 1.22 -16.62 -24.02
C ARG A 515 1.41 -17.40 -22.73
N PHE A 516 0.73 -18.56 -22.62
CA PHE A 516 0.65 -19.35 -21.38
C PHE A 516 1.00 -20.82 -21.57
N GLY A 517 1.76 -21.16 -22.61
CA GLY A 517 1.99 -22.53 -23.07
C GLY A 517 2.50 -23.49 -22.00
N GLY A 518 3.35 -23.03 -21.08
CA GLY A 518 3.82 -23.83 -19.95
C GLY A 518 2.72 -24.23 -18.99
N MET A 519 1.89 -23.27 -18.59
CA MET A 519 0.76 -23.49 -17.67
C MET A 519 -0.38 -24.27 -18.36
N TYR A 520 -0.75 -23.90 -19.59
CA TYR A 520 -1.78 -24.58 -20.36
C TYR A 520 -1.42 -26.06 -20.59
N ARG A 521 -0.15 -26.34 -20.89
CA ARG A 521 0.35 -27.72 -21.00
C ARG A 521 0.22 -28.48 -19.69
N ALA A 522 0.58 -27.85 -18.56
CA ALA A 522 0.49 -28.48 -17.25
C ALA A 522 -0.96 -28.83 -16.88
N PHE A 523 -1.94 -28.03 -17.26
CA PHE A 523 -3.38 -28.34 -17.05
C PHE A 523 -3.81 -29.66 -17.71
N GLN A 524 -3.17 -30.05 -18.80
CA GLN A 524 -3.48 -31.28 -19.51
C GLN A 524 -2.98 -32.55 -18.78
N TYR A 525 -2.17 -32.41 -17.75
CA TYR A 525 -1.58 -33.53 -16.99
C TYR A 525 -2.10 -33.62 -15.54
N GLY A 526 -3.34 -33.20 -15.31
CA GLY A 526 -3.98 -33.36 -14.02
C GLY A 526 -3.76 -32.19 -13.06
N ALA A 527 -4.28 -31.04 -13.42
CA ALA A 527 -4.26 -29.86 -12.55
C ALA A 527 -5.31 -29.99 -11.42
N PRO A 528 -4.95 -29.80 -10.15
CA PRO A 528 -5.91 -29.79 -9.06
C PRO A 528 -6.72 -28.48 -9.07
N PRO A 529 -7.94 -28.46 -8.49
CA PRO A 529 -8.56 -27.19 -8.08
C PRO A 529 -7.61 -26.44 -7.16
N HIS A 530 -7.37 -25.15 -7.41
CA HIS A 530 -6.46 -24.35 -6.61
C HIS A 530 -6.86 -22.89 -6.61
N GLY A 531 -6.37 -22.17 -5.61
CA GLY A 531 -6.61 -20.75 -5.45
C GLY A 531 -5.60 -20.12 -4.52
N GLY A 532 -5.55 -18.82 -4.53
CA GLY A 532 -4.60 -18.09 -3.69
C GLY A 532 -4.77 -16.59 -3.81
N MET A 533 -3.77 -15.87 -3.36
CA MET A 533 -3.76 -14.42 -3.42
C MET A 533 -2.34 -13.87 -3.32
N ALA A 534 -2.21 -12.57 -3.55
CA ALA A 534 -1.00 -11.82 -3.31
C ALA A 534 -1.34 -10.57 -2.49
N ALA A 535 -0.72 -10.43 -1.33
CA ALA A 535 -0.86 -9.26 -0.47
C ALA A 535 0.34 -8.33 -0.63
N GLY A 536 0.09 -7.04 -0.90
CA GLY A 536 1.14 -6.04 -1.06
C GLY A 536 1.81 -5.70 0.27
N VAL A 537 3.01 -6.23 0.50
CA VAL A 537 3.79 -6.00 1.73
C VAL A 537 4.03 -4.51 1.94
N ASP A 538 4.47 -3.81 0.88
CA ASP A 538 4.78 -2.38 0.95
C ASP A 538 3.57 -1.55 1.40
N ARG A 539 2.39 -1.85 0.86
CA ARG A 539 1.15 -1.13 1.19
C ARG A 539 0.67 -1.41 2.61
N ILE A 540 0.77 -2.66 3.07
CA ILE A 540 0.45 -3.03 4.46
C ILE A 540 1.40 -2.31 5.44
N VAL A 541 2.70 -2.30 5.15
CA VAL A 541 3.69 -1.59 5.97
C VAL A 541 3.42 -0.09 5.98
N MET A 542 3.11 0.50 4.83
CA MET A 542 2.76 1.92 4.69
C MET A 542 1.59 2.31 5.61
N LEU A 543 0.52 1.52 5.59
CA LEU A 543 -0.67 1.74 6.44
C LEU A 543 -0.33 1.63 7.93
N LEU A 544 0.43 0.61 8.33
CA LEU A 544 0.79 0.36 9.72
C LEU A 544 1.82 1.37 10.25
N CYS A 545 2.69 1.91 9.39
CA CYS A 545 3.61 3.00 9.73
C CYS A 545 2.92 4.38 9.73
N GLY A 546 1.68 4.49 9.21
CA GLY A 546 0.94 5.75 9.17
C GLY A 546 1.52 6.77 8.19
N THR A 547 2.11 6.31 7.09
CA THR A 547 2.61 7.17 6.00
C THR A 547 1.79 6.96 4.72
N THR A 548 1.84 7.93 3.82
CA THR A 548 1.21 7.87 2.50
C THR A 548 2.23 7.72 1.37
N ASN A 549 3.52 7.63 1.71
CA ASN A 549 4.61 7.54 0.76
C ASN A 549 5.41 6.24 0.99
N LEU A 550 5.41 5.34 0.01
CA LEU A 550 6.13 4.07 0.08
C LEU A 550 7.66 4.23 0.21
N ARG A 551 8.23 5.36 -0.18
CA ARG A 551 9.65 5.64 0.01
C ARG A 551 10.04 5.83 1.48
N GLU A 552 9.06 6.12 2.35
CA GLU A 552 9.27 6.21 3.81
C GLU A 552 9.35 4.83 4.50
N ILE A 553 9.05 3.76 3.79
CA ILE A 553 9.09 2.38 4.33
C ILE A 553 9.99 1.45 3.52
N SER A 554 10.75 1.99 2.56
CA SER A 554 11.69 1.24 1.71
C SER A 554 13.13 1.66 2.02
N LEU A 555 14.08 0.69 2.01
CA LEU A 555 15.48 0.98 2.36
C LEU A 555 16.14 1.95 1.36
N PHE A 556 16.18 1.55 0.10
CA PHE A 556 16.88 2.27 -0.98
C PHE A 556 15.96 2.42 -2.19
N PRO A 557 14.88 3.22 -2.08
CA PRO A 557 13.93 3.38 -3.18
C PRO A 557 14.48 4.31 -4.27
N MET A 558 13.99 4.14 -5.48
CA MET A 558 14.13 5.12 -6.54
C MET A 558 13.25 6.35 -6.28
N ASN A 559 13.59 7.47 -6.92
CA ASN A 559 12.77 8.68 -6.93
C ASN A 559 11.55 8.56 -7.88
N GLN A 560 10.77 9.64 -8.02
CA GLN A 560 9.59 9.69 -8.91
C GLN A 560 9.94 9.67 -10.41
N ARG A 561 11.22 9.75 -10.77
CA ARG A 561 11.70 9.61 -12.16
C ARG A 561 12.30 8.23 -12.44
N ALA A 562 12.08 7.27 -11.53
CA ALA A 562 12.68 5.94 -11.56
C ALA A 562 14.22 5.96 -11.59
N GLU A 563 14.83 6.85 -10.81
CA GLU A 563 16.28 6.99 -10.66
C GLU A 563 16.71 6.60 -9.25
N ASP A 564 17.71 5.75 -9.12
CA ASP A 564 18.44 5.52 -7.88
C ASP A 564 19.55 6.57 -7.75
N LEU A 565 19.31 7.59 -6.95
CA LEU A 565 20.24 8.70 -6.78
C LEU A 565 21.46 8.35 -5.94
N LEU A 566 21.43 7.26 -5.18
CA LEU A 566 22.57 6.80 -4.39
C LEU A 566 23.54 5.98 -5.23
N MET A 567 23.03 5.01 -6.01
CA MET A 567 23.84 4.10 -6.81
C MET A 567 24.02 4.56 -8.25
N GLY A 568 23.27 5.59 -8.69
CA GLY A 568 23.35 6.13 -10.04
C GLY A 568 22.74 5.22 -11.11
N ALA A 569 21.59 4.61 -10.80
CA ALA A 569 20.85 3.82 -11.77
C ALA A 569 19.59 4.58 -12.26
N PRO A 570 19.18 4.43 -13.56
CA PRO A 570 19.86 3.69 -14.60
C PRO A 570 21.15 4.38 -15.07
N SER A 571 22.10 3.61 -15.58
CA SER A 571 23.39 4.09 -16.07
C SER A 571 23.68 3.63 -17.50
N GLU A 572 24.56 4.35 -18.16
CA GLU A 572 25.04 3.96 -19.49
C GLU A 572 25.81 2.64 -19.42
N VAL A 573 25.71 1.86 -20.49
CA VAL A 573 26.48 0.63 -20.68
C VAL A 573 27.64 0.86 -21.67
N THR A 574 28.70 0.10 -21.50
CA THR A 574 29.87 0.25 -22.35
C THR A 574 29.63 -0.31 -23.76
N PRO A 575 30.33 0.20 -24.81
CA PRO A 575 30.26 -0.37 -26.16
C PRO A 575 30.64 -1.85 -26.22
N LYS A 576 31.50 -2.33 -25.30
CA LYS A 576 31.84 -3.75 -25.18
C LYS A 576 30.63 -4.57 -24.74
N GLN A 577 29.92 -4.14 -23.73
CA GLN A 577 28.70 -4.81 -23.23
C GLN A 577 27.62 -4.88 -24.32
N LEU A 578 27.40 -3.78 -25.06
CA LEU A 578 26.45 -3.77 -26.18
C LEU A 578 26.82 -4.79 -27.28
N ARG A 579 28.12 -4.86 -27.65
CA ARG A 579 28.58 -5.86 -28.62
C ARG A 579 28.38 -7.29 -28.11
N GLU A 580 28.69 -7.56 -26.85
CA GLU A 580 28.51 -8.88 -26.23
C GLU A 580 27.04 -9.30 -26.16
N LEU A 581 26.13 -8.35 -26.05
CA LEU A 581 24.70 -8.57 -26.05
C LEU A 581 24.06 -8.51 -27.43
N HIS A 582 24.83 -8.21 -28.50
CA HIS A 582 24.35 -8.03 -29.87
C HIS A 582 23.25 -6.95 -30.00
N ILE A 583 23.37 -5.83 -29.25
CA ILE A 583 22.40 -4.73 -29.19
C ILE A 583 23.01 -3.47 -29.81
N ARG A 584 22.16 -2.72 -30.51
CA ARG A 584 22.42 -1.33 -30.92
C ARG A 584 21.41 -0.41 -30.29
N LEU A 585 21.86 0.73 -29.81
CA LEU A 585 20.98 1.76 -29.25
C LEU A 585 20.29 2.53 -30.40
N ASN A 586 18.99 2.68 -30.30
CA ASN A 586 18.18 3.58 -31.10
C ASN A 586 17.66 4.69 -30.17
N LEU A 587 18.49 5.72 -29.99
CA LEU A 587 18.15 6.82 -29.09
C LEU A 587 17.17 7.76 -29.78
N PRO A 588 16.19 8.35 -29.04
CA PRO A 588 15.36 9.40 -29.56
C PRO A 588 16.24 10.61 -29.95
N ASP A 589 15.83 11.33 -30.96
CA ASP A 589 16.47 12.59 -31.33
C ASP A 589 16.48 13.51 -30.11
N LYS A 590 17.63 14.15 -29.86
CA LYS A 590 17.74 15.09 -28.76
C LYS A 590 16.71 16.20 -28.98
N ALA A 591 15.74 16.28 -28.09
CA ALA A 591 14.75 17.35 -28.07
C ALA A 591 15.39 18.71 -27.75
#